data_be1c22780370c73c3e0dff7322a7db52
#
_entry.id   be1c22780370c73c3e0dff7322a7db52
#
_cell.length_a   1.000
_cell.length_b   1.000
_cell.length_c   1.000
_cell.angle_alpha   90.00
_cell.angle_beta   90.00
_cell.angle_gamma   90.00
#
_symmetry.space_group_name_H-M   'P 1'
#
loop_
_entity.id
_entity.type
_entity.pdbx_description
1 polymer ?
#
loop_
_entity_poly.entity_id
_entity_poly.type
_entity_poly.pdbx_seq_one_letter_code
_entity_poly.pdbx_strand_id
1 'polypeptide(L)'
;RGAKPKPPAKCPACDTPTVKPEDSVFTICPNRSGCPGQSFQQVKHFVSKGAMDIDGLGEKQALRFLQEGLIGDVADIYELDEEQLTPLEGFGEISAHNLIAAIDASRSRPFKTVLYALGLPGVGYVTAEALAGHFASIWDLRDADPEKIEEVEGVGPIMAVQIAESLADDPTWKLVEKLEKKGLRLKQDPSERRATGGPLEGKTLVLTGALPELTREEAAALIKAAGGKVVSSVSKKTDYVVAGENPGSKLAKAEKYETTILDEPGLLSLLGK
;
A
#
# COMPACT_ATOMS: atom_id res chain seq x y z
N ARG A 1 20.10 -36.92 6.69
CA ARG A 1 19.76 -35.52 6.31
C ARG A 1 20.68 -35.16 5.14
N GLY A 2 20.12 -34.94 3.94
CA GLY A 2 20.90 -34.52 2.75
C GLY A 2 21.59 -33.17 2.96
N ALA A 3 22.64 -32.88 2.17
CA ALA A 3 23.31 -31.60 2.20
C ALA A 3 22.31 -30.47 1.89
N LYS A 4 22.41 -29.37 2.65
CA LYS A 4 21.54 -28.20 2.39
C LYS A 4 21.82 -27.70 0.96
N PRO A 5 20.79 -27.38 0.16
CA PRO A 5 20.98 -26.82 -1.17
C PRO A 5 21.78 -25.52 -1.06
N LYS A 6 22.81 -25.39 -1.89
CA LYS A 6 23.58 -24.15 -1.96
C LYS A 6 22.87 -23.19 -2.94
N PRO A 7 22.83 -21.90 -2.62
CA PRO A 7 22.31 -20.90 -3.58
C PRO A 7 23.17 -20.90 -4.86
N PRO A 8 22.59 -20.62 -6.03
CA PRO A 8 23.33 -20.56 -7.28
C PRO A 8 24.37 -19.45 -7.25
N ALA A 9 25.56 -19.70 -7.80
CA ALA A 9 26.63 -18.69 -7.88
C ALA A 9 26.32 -17.59 -8.91
N LYS A 10 25.43 -17.87 -9.87
CA LYS A 10 24.94 -16.93 -10.88
C LYS A 10 23.42 -16.90 -10.87
N CYS A 11 22.86 -15.75 -11.20
CA CYS A 11 21.43 -15.59 -11.35
C CYS A 11 20.91 -16.48 -12.51
N PRO A 12 19.91 -17.33 -12.29
CA PRO A 12 19.38 -18.21 -13.34
C PRO A 12 18.64 -17.45 -14.45
N ALA A 13 18.31 -16.17 -14.24
CA ALA A 13 17.57 -15.36 -15.20
C ALA A 13 18.47 -14.43 -16.04
N CYS A 14 19.66 -14.05 -15.57
CA CYS A 14 20.52 -13.07 -16.26
C CYS A 14 22.03 -13.36 -16.13
N ASP A 15 22.42 -14.52 -15.61
CA ASP A 15 23.81 -14.96 -15.41
C ASP A 15 24.73 -14.02 -14.60
N THR A 16 24.19 -12.93 -14.08
CA THR A 16 24.91 -12.02 -13.17
C THR A 16 25.36 -12.78 -11.91
N PRO A 17 26.62 -12.64 -11.45
CA PRO A 17 27.06 -13.21 -10.18
C PRO A 17 26.14 -12.80 -9.04
N THR A 18 25.68 -13.77 -8.26
CA THR A 18 24.84 -13.48 -7.09
C THR A 18 25.69 -13.01 -5.93
N VAL A 19 25.11 -12.15 -5.08
CA VAL A 19 25.76 -11.62 -3.88
C VAL A 19 24.98 -12.01 -2.63
N LYS A 20 25.66 -12.20 -1.53
CA LYS A 20 25.04 -12.35 -0.21
C LYS A 20 25.48 -11.16 0.65
N PRO A 21 24.60 -10.18 0.91
CA PRO A 21 24.94 -9.08 1.83
C PRO A 21 25.30 -9.60 3.22
N GLU A 22 26.19 -8.90 3.93
CA GLU A 22 26.72 -9.36 5.24
C GLU A 22 25.62 -9.62 6.25
N ASP A 23 24.59 -8.76 6.29
CA ASP A 23 23.47 -8.85 7.23
C ASP A 23 22.25 -9.60 6.67
N SER A 24 22.39 -10.31 5.52
CA SER A 24 21.29 -11.01 4.88
C SER A 24 21.46 -12.53 4.93
N VAL A 25 20.35 -13.22 5.20
CA VAL A 25 20.27 -14.69 5.04
C VAL A 25 20.05 -15.09 3.58
N PHE A 26 19.69 -14.12 2.72
CA PHE A 26 19.37 -14.36 1.31
C PHE A 26 20.53 -14.06 0.39
N THR A 27 20.67 -14.87 -0.66
CA THR A 27 21.54 -14.59 -1.80
C THR A 27 20.69 -13.96 -2.88
N ILE A 28 21.13 -12.80 -3.40
CA ILE A 28 20.35 -11.98 -4.33
C ILE A 28 21.12 -11.72 -5.61
N CYS A 29 20.39 -11.43 -6.69
CA CYS A 29 20.94 -10.90 -7.92
C CYS A 29 21.07 -9.37 -7.77
N PRO A 30 22.27 -8.78 -7.91
CA PRO A 30 22.46 -7.33 -7.78
C PRO A 30 21.99 -6.54 -9.01
N ASN A 31 21.69 -7.20 -10.13
CA ASN A 31 21.27 -6.56 -11.38
C ASN A 31 19.79 -6.15 -11.31
N ARG A 32 19.48 -5.08 -10.58
CA ARG A 32 18.09 -4.64 -10.35
C ARG A 32 17.37 -4.17 -11.62
N SER A 33 18.05 -3.44 -12.48
CA SER A 33 17.44 -2.81 -13.67
C SER A 33 17.52 -3.65 -14.94
N GLY A 34 18.35 -4.71 -14.97
CA GLY A 34 18.58 -5.52 -16.17
C GLY A 34 18.29 -7.03 -16.00
N CYS A 35 17.74 -7.45 -14.86
CA CYS A 35 17.42 -8.85 -14.64
C CYS A 35 15.96 -9.14 -15.03
N PRO A 36 15.69 -9.91 -16.10
CA PRO A 36 14.33 -10.21 -16.54
C PRO A 36 13.51 -10.93 -15.46
N GLY A 37 14.17 -11.73 -14.60
CA GLY A 37 13.48 -12.38 -13.47
C GLY A 37 13.01 -11.38 -12.40
N GLN A 38 13.77 -10.32 -12.13
CA GLN A 38 13.37 -9.26 -11.20
C GLN A 38 12.28 -8.36 -11.82
N SER A 39 12.44 -7.95 -13.08
CA SER A 39 11.42 -7.19 -13.81
C SER A 39 10.07 -7.95 -13.81
N PHE A 40 10.09 -9.25 -14.06
CA PHE A 40 8.88 -10.05 -13.99
C PHE A 40 8.24 -10.08 -12.59
N GLN A 41 9.02 -10.26 -11.54
CA GLN A 41 8.48 -10.25 -10.17
C GLN A 41 7.94 -8.87 -9.79
N GLN A 42 8.59 -7.80 -10.24
CA GLN A 42 8.14 -6.43 -10.01
C GLN A 42 6.81 -6.15 -10.73
N VAL A 43 6.67 -6.52 -12.00
CA VAL A 43 5.42 -6.37 -12.75
C VAL A 43 4.31 -7.22 -12.11
N LYS A 44 4.60 -8.49 -11.80
CA LYS A 44 3.64 -9.40 -11.14
C LYS A 44 3.14 -8.84 -9.80
N HIS A 45 4.03 -8.29 -8.97
CA HIS A 45 3.66 -7.66 -7.71
C HIS A 45 2.80 -6.42 -7.95
N PHE A 46 3.27 -5.54 -8.83
CA PHE A 46 2.62 -4.26 -9.14
C PHE A 46 1.17 -4.42 -9.60
N VAL A 47 0.90 -5.39 -10.48
CA VAL A 47 -0.46 -5.60 -11.03
C VAL A 47 -1.38 -6.43 -10.14
N SER A 48 -0.85 -6.99 -9.03
CA SER A 48 -1.58 -7.92 -8.17
C SER A 48 -2.76 -7.27 -7.44
N LYS A 49 -3.72 -8.10 -6.99
CA LYS A 49 -4.95 -7.70 -6.31
C LYS A 49 -4.71 -6.83 -5.05
N GLY A 50 -3.60 -7.01 -4.35
CA GLY A 50 -3.25 -6.20 -3.17
C GLY A 50 -2.60 -4.86 -3.51
N ALA A 51 -2.10 -4.72 -4.74
CA ALA A 51 -1.41 -3.54 -5.27
C ALA A 51 -2.31 -2.77 -6.24
N MET A 52 -1.89 -2.56 -7.49
CA MET A 52 -2.66 -1.76 -8.46
C MET A 52 -3.91 -2.48 -8.96
N ASP A 53 -4.05 -3.80 -8.77
CA ASP A 53 -5.24 -4.62 -9.06
C ASP A 53 -5.74 -4.42 -10.50
N ILE A 54 -4.83 -4.63 -11.45
CA ILE A 54 -5.13 -4.47 -12.88
C ILE A 54 -5.72 -5.76 -13.39
N ASP A 55 -7.05 -5.81 -13.47
CA ASP A 55 -7.76 -6.98 -13.99
C ASP A 55 -7.41 -7.25 -15.46
N GLY A 56 -7.26 -8.52 -15.80
CA GLY A 56 -6.80 -8.93 -17.14
C GLY A 56 -5.28 -8.97 -17.31
N LEU A 57 -4.48 -8.34 -16.44
CA LEU A 57 -3.00 -8.38 -16.47
C LEU A 57 -2.45 -9.33 -15.40
N GLY A 58 -2.78 -10.61 -15.50
CA GLY A 58 -2.26 -11.63 -14.61
C GLY A 58 -0.82 -12.04 -14.92
N GLU A 59 -0.26 -12.97 -14.11
CA GLU A 59 1.12 -13.46 -14.21
C GLU A 59 1.51 -13.91 -15.64
N LYS A 60 0.61 -14.61 -16.33
CA LYS A 60 0.85 -15.11 -17.68
C LYS A 60 0.98 -13.98 -18.71
N GLN A 61 0.11 -12.99 -18.63
CA GLN A 61 0.17 -11.84 -19.52
C GLN A 61 1.35 -10.92 -19.20
N ALA A 62 1.65 -10.70 -17.93
CA ALA A 62 2.82 -9.93 -17.50
C ALA A 62 4.13 -10.53 -18.05
N LEU A 63 4.28 -11.85 -17.95
CA LEU A 63 5.45 -12.55 -18.50
C LEU A 63 5.54 -12.39 -20.03
N ARG A 64 4.41 -12.55 -20.69
CA ARG A 64 4.32 -12.42 -22.15
C ARG A 64 4.68 -11.01 -22.61
N PHE A 65 4.12 -9.98 -22.01
CA PHE A 65 4.38 -8.60 -22.39
C PHE A 65 5.85 -8.21 -22.21
N LEU A 66 6.51 -8.73 -21.16
CA LEU A 66 7.95 -8.56 -20.98
C LEU A 66 8.76 -9.30 -22.04
N GLN A 67 8.36 -10.53 -22.41
CA GLN A 67 9.06 -11.34 -23.41
C GLN A 67 8.92 -10.79 -24.82
N GLU A 68 7.76 -10.24 -25.17
CA GLU A 68 7.48 -9.63 -26.47
C GLU A 68 8.00 -8.17 -26.54
N GLY A 69 8.54 -7.64 -25.42
CA GLY A 69 9.08 -6.27 -25.37
C GLY A 69 8.03 -5.18 -25.40
N LEU A 70 6.77 -5.49 -25.12
CA LEU A 70 5.68 -4.53 -25.01
C LEU A 70 5.84 -3.63 -23.77
N ILE A 71 6.41 -4.18 -22.69
CA ILE A 71 6.77 -3.45 -21.48
C ILE A 71 8.18 -3.83 -21.05
N GLY A 72 8.94 -2.89 -20.53
CA GLY A 72 10.25 -3.10 -19.91
C GLY A 72 10.20 -2.95 -18.38
N ASP A 73 9.31 -2.08 -17.90
CA ASP A 73 9.05 -1.85 -16.48
C ASP A 73 7.54 -1.62 -16.20
N VAL A 74 7.19 -1.37 -14.94
CA VAL A 74 5.79 -1.20 -14.54
C VAL A 74 5.16 0.10 -15.04
N ALA A 75 5.96 1.11 -15.40
CA ALA A 75 5.43 2.37 -15.93
C ALA A 75 4.99 2.23 -17.39
N ASP A 76 5.61 1.32 -18.14
CA ASP A 76 5.28 1.07 -19.54
C ASP A 76 3.88 0.42 -19.68
N ILE A 77 3.35 -0.20 -18.61
CA ILE A 77 1.97 -0.72 -18.57
C ILE A 77 0.97 0.39 -18.93
N TYR A 78 1.25 1.62 -18.52
CA TYR A 78 0.40 2.78 -18.75
C TYR A 78 0.58 3.42 -20.14
N GLU A 79 1.43 2.85 -20.98
CA GLU A 79 1.62 3.22 -22.40
C GLU A 79 0.92 2.24 -23.35
N LEU A 80 0.44 1.11 -22.86
CA LEU A 80 -0.27 0.12 -23.65
C LEU A 80 -1.57 0.70 -24.21
N ASP A 81 -1.89 0.34 -25.44
CA ASP A 81 -3.12 0.68 -26.14
C ASP A 81 -3.81 -0.55 -26.75
N GLU A 82 -5.04 -0.37 -27.22
CA GLU A 82 -5.83 -1.45 -27.81
C GLU A 82 -5.24 -1.98 -29.11
N GLU A 83 -4.57 -1.11 -29.90
CA GLU A 83 -3.97 -1.48 -31.19
C GLU A 83 -2.78 -2.44 -30.99
N GLN A 84 -2.01 -2.27 -29.92
CA GLN A 84 -0.91 -3.15 -29.55
C GLN A 84 -1.42 -4.50 -29.01
N LEU A 85 -2.54 -4.51 -28.33
CA LEU A 85 -3.05 -5.71 -27.66
C LEU A 85 -3.88 -6.59 -28.58
N THR A 86 -4.71 -6.03 -29.44
CA THR A 86 -5.66 -6.77 -30.29
C THR A 86 -5.00 -7.84 -31.19
N PRO A 87 -3.78 -7.63 -31.75
CA PRO A 87 -3.12 -8.64 -32.55
C PRO A 87 -2.56 -9.83 -31.76
N LEU A 88 -2.49 -9.72 -30.43
CA LEU A 88 -1.89 -10.75 -29.60
C LEU A 88 -2.80 -11.99 -29.49
N GLU A 89 -2.21 -13.18 -29.52
CA GLU A 89 -2.95 -14.42 -29.35
C GLU A 89 -3.73 -14.42 -28.01
N GLY A 90 -5.01 -14.72 -28.05
CA GLY A 90 -5.88 -14.72 -26.86
C GLY A 90 -6.42 -13.34 -26.46
N PHE A 91 -6.09 -12.28 -27.21
CA PHE A 91 -6.76 -10.99 -27.15
C PHE A 91 -7.72 -10.83 -28.33
N GLY A 92 -8.80 -10.13 -28.08
CA GLY A 92 -9.74 -9.60 -29.05
C GLY A 92 -10.13 -8.19 -28.64
N GLU A 93 -10.90 -7.48 -29.41
CA GLU A 93 -11.30 -6.09 -29.14
C GLU A 93 -11.86 -5.89 -27.73
N ILE A 94 -12.76 -6.78 -27.26
CA ILE A 94 -13.36 -6.67 -25.94
C ILE A 94 -12.33 -6.86 -24.83
N SER A 95 -11.44 -7.83 -24.92
CA SER A 95 -10.44 -8.10 -23.88
C SER A 95 -9.34 -7.05 -23.85
N ALA A 96 -8.94 -6.51 -25.00
CA ALA A 96 -8.03 -5.36 -25.10
C ALA A 96 -8.67 -4.12 -24.46
N HIS A 97 -9.88 -3.77 -24.84
CA HIS A 97 -10.62 -2.66 -24.26
C HIS A 97 -10.75 -2.78 -22.72
N ASN A 98 -11.15 -3.94 -22.22
CA ASN A 98 -11.29 -4.17 -20.78
C ASN A 98 -9.97 -4.03 -20.02
N LEU A 99 -8.87 -4.51 -20.59
CA LEU A 99 -7.55 -4.36 -19.98
C LEU A 99 -7.12 -2.89 -19.93
N ILE A 100 -7.27 -2.14 -21.03
CA ILE A 100 -6.95 -0.69 -21.05
C ILE A 100 -7.81 0.07 -20.05
N ALA A 101 -9.12 -0.23 -19.98
CA ALA A 101 -10.00 0.37 -18.97
C ALA A 101 -9.55 0.06 -17.52
N ALA A 102 -9.09 -1.17 -17.25
CA ALA A 102 -8.56 -1.57 -15.94
C ALA A 102 -7.24 -0.85 -15.61
N ILE A 103 -6.35 -0.69 -16.60
CA ILE A 103 -5.11 0.09 -16.46
C ILE A 103 -5.44 1.54 -16.11
N ASP A 104 -6.33 2.17 -16.83
CA ASP A 104 -6.72 3.57 -16.57
C ASP A 104 -7.40 3.74 -15.21
N ALA A 105 -8.30 2.83 -14.83
CA ALA A 105 -8.92 2.85 -13.51
C ALA A 105 -7.89 2.74 -12.37
N SER A 106 -6.81 1.99 -12.58
CA SER A 106 -5.75 1.81 -11.58
C SER A 106 -5.02 3.12 -11.25
N ARG A 107 -4.95 4.10 -12.15
CA ARG A 107 -4.33 5.42 -11.90
C ARG A 107 -4.95 6.14 -10.70
N SER A 108 -6.23 5.87 -10.43
CA SER A 108 -6.96 6.47 -9.32
C SER A 108 -6.73 5.80 -7.95
N ARG A 109 -5.95 4.72 -7.90
CA ARG A 109 -5.64 4.02 -6.65
C ARG A 109 -4.98 4.97 -5.63
N PRO A 110 -5.33 4.86 -4.33
CA PRO A 110 -4.80 5.75 -3.29
C PRO A 110 -3.28 5.60 -3.14
N PHE A 111 -2.64 6.67 -2.66
CA PHE A 111 -1.18 6.74 -2.49
C PHE A 111 -0.59 5.54 -1.74
N LYS A 112 -1.24 5.08 -0.66
CA LYS A 112 -0.81 3.89 0.10
C LYS A 112 -0.71 2.63 -0.75
N THR A 113 -1.61 2.50 -1.73
CA THR A 113 -1.62 1.35 -2.64
C THR A 113 -0.48 1.44 -3.65
N VAL A 114 -0.22 2.64 -4.19
CA VAL A 114 0.92 2.88 -5.08
C VAL A 114 2.23 2.65 -4.34
N LEU A 115 2.35 3.12 -3.10
CA LEU A 115 3.53 2.93 -2.26
C LEU A 115 3.80 1.43 -2.00
N TYR A 116 2.77 0.64 -1.73
CA TYR A 116 2.89 -0.81 -1.63
C TYR A 116 3.29 -1.45 -2.97
N ALA A 117 2.69 -0.99 -4.08
CA ALA A 117 2.95 -1.51 -5.42
C ALA A 117 4.39 -1.26 -5.90
N LEU A 118 5.07 -0.21 -5.42
CA LEU A 118 6.49 0.04 -5.70
C LEU A 118 7.41 -1.08 -5.21
N GLY A 119 6.97 -1.90 -4.24
CA GLY A 119 7.74 -3.04 -3.75
C GLY A 119 9.02 -2.67 -3.02
N LEU A 120 9.02 -1.56 -2.27
CA LEU A 120 10.17 -1.15 -1.47
C LEU A 120 10.53 -2.24 -0.45
N PRO A 121 11.82 -2.50 -0.19
CA PRO A 121 12.27 -3.53 0.74
C PRO A 121 11.62 -3.39 2.12
N GLY A 122 11.04 -4.49 2.62
CA GLY A 122 10.39 -4.52 3.92
C GLY A 122 9.00 -3.85 3.99
N VAL A 123 8.59 -3.12 2.96
CA VAL A 123 7.32 -2.39 2.95
C VAL A 123 6.18 -3.30 2.49
N GLY A 124 5.48 -3.89 3.45
CA GLY A 124 4.23 -4.60 3.24
C GLY A 124 3.03 -3.65 3.19
N TYR A 125 1.83 -4.19 2.92
CA TYR A 125 0.61 -3.38 2.83
C TYR A 125 0.34 -2.51 4.08
N VAL A 126 0.51 -3.09 5.28
CA VAL A 126 0.31 -2.38 6.56
C VAL A 126 1.33 -1.25 6.74
N THR A 127 2.60 -1.52 6.41
CA THR A 127 3.67 -0.53 6.48
C THR A 127 3.46 0.59 5.45
N ALA A 128 3.03 0.26 4.22
CA ALA A 128 2.70 1.25 3.21
C ALA A 128 1.54 2.16 3.65
N GLU A 129 0.52 1.60 4.31
CA GLU A 129 -0.58 2.39 4.88
C GLU A 129 -0.10 3.30 6.01
N ALA A 130 0.78 2.83 6.89
CA ALA A 130 1.36 3.64 7.97
C ALA A 130 2.25 4.76 7.43
N LEU A 131 3.13 4.45 6.48
CA LEU A 131 3.98 5.45 5.79
C LEU A 131 3.14 6.50 5.07
N ALA A 132 2.13 6.09 4.29
CA ALA A 132 1.22 6.99 3.62
C ALA A 132 0.37 7.79 4.61
N GLY A 133 0.12 7.31 5.83
CA GLY A 133 -0.53 8.03 6.91
C GLY A 133 0.36 9.11 7.54
N HIS A 134 1.67 8.94 7.52
CA HIS A 134 2.65 9.83 8.13
C HIS A 134 3.19 10.86 7.13
N PHE A 135 3.52 10.43 5.91
CA PHE A 135 4.06 11.27 4.83
C PHE A 135 2.97 11.66 3.84
N ALA A 136 2.89 12.95 3.52
CA ALA A 136 1.87 13.46 2.60
C ALA A 136 2.10 13.05 1.14
N SER A 137 3.35 12.76 0.78
CA SER A 137 3.75 12.38 -0.57
C SER A 137 5.00 11.49 -0.58
N ILE A 138 5.28 10.88 -1.75
CA ILE A 138 6.51 10.13 -1.95
C ILE A 138 7.76 11.01 -1.85
N TRP A 139 7.65 12.30 -2.20
CA TRP A 139 8.75 13.29 -2.07
C TRP A 139 9.07 13.56 -0.62
N ASP A 140 8.03 13.78 0.23
CA ASP A 140 8.23 13.97 1.68
C ASP A 140 8.90 12.73 2.31
N LEU A 141 8.55 11.53 1.85
CA LEU A 141 9.16 10.29 2.32
C LEU A 141 10.61 10.16 1.84
N ARG A 142 10.92 10.56 0.60
CA ARG A 142 12.28 10.54 0.05
C ARG A 142 13.21 11.50 0.77
N ASP A 143 12.70 12.70 1.08
CA ASP A 143 13.47 13.79 1.67
C ASP A 143 13.59 13.65 3.20
N ALA A 144 12.94 12.62 3.78
CA ALA A 144 13.01 12.34 5.21
C ALA A 144 14.27 11.56 5.57
N ASP A 145 14.92 11.94 6.68
CA ASP A 145 15.99 11.17 7.29
C ASP A 145 15.47 9.83 7.84
N PRO A 146 16.31 8.78 7.92
CA PRO A 146 15.92 7.49 8.46
C PRO A 146 15.27 7.56 9.85
N GLU A 147 15.74 8.45 10.73
CA GLU A 147 15.19 8.66 12.06
C GLU A 147 13.73 9.09 12.02
N LYS A 148 13.36 9.93 11.06
CA LYS A 148 11.97 10.37 10.87
C LYS A 148 11.10 9.26 10.26
N ILE A 149 11.68 8.40 9.42
CA ILE A 149 10.98 7.24 8.86
C ILE A 149 10.73 6.20 9.98
N GLU A 150 11.65 6.05 10.93
CA GLU A 150 11.54 5.17 12.09
C GLU A 150 10.39 5.57 13.05
N GLU A 151 9.99 6.84 13.07
CA GLU A 151 8.82 7.29 13.87
C GLU A 151 7.50 6.64 13.42
N VAL A 152 7.46 6.06 12.22
CA VAL A 152 6.25 5.40 11.68
C VAL A 152 6.01 4.06 12.37
N GLU A 153 4.81 3.87 12.90
CA GLU A 153 4.41 2.63 13.60
C GLU A 153 4.71 1.38 12.75
N GLY A 154 5.51 0.48 13.28
CA GLY A 154 5.89 -0.78 12.63
C GLY A 154 7.12 -0.68 11.72
N VAL A 155 7.78 0.48 11.66
CA VAL A 155 9.06 0.67 10.98
C VAL A 155 10.18 0.68 12.02
N GLY A 156 11.13 -0.26 11.89
CA GLY A 156 12.33 -0.28 12.73
C GLY A 156 13.52 0.37 12.03
N PRO A 157 14.65 0.59 12.74
CA PRO A 157 15.82 1.32 12.22
C PRO A 157 16.36 0.72 10.92
N ILE A 158 16.47 -0.60 10.82
CA ILE A 158 16.97 -1.27 9.61
C ILE A 158 16.04 -1.02 8.41
N MET A 159 14.73 -1.09 8.62
CA MET A 159 13.75 -0.85 7.57
C MET A 159 13.74 0.62 7.16
N ALA A 160 13.85 1.55 8.08
CA ALA A 160 13.92 2.99 7.81
C ALA A 160 15.10 3.32 6.90
N VAL A 161 16.29 2.81 7.20
CA VAL A 161 17.48 2.96 6.34
C VAL A 161 17.24 2.36 4.96
N GLN A 162 16.69 1.14 4.87
CA GLN A 162 16.42 0.48 3.59
C GLN A 162 15.43 1.24 2.73
N ILE A 163 14.40 1.85 3.33
CA ILE A 163 13.42 2.69 2.63
C ILE A 163 14.10 3.93 2.08
N ALA A 164 14.86 4.66 2.90
CA ALA A 164 15.59 5.85 2.51
C ALA A 164 16.58 5.58 1.37
N GLU A 165 17.41 4.55 1.51
CA GLU A 165 18.35 4.12 0.47
C GLU A 165 17.66 3.73 -0.83
N SER A 166 16.52 3.02 -0.74
CA SER A 166 15.77 2.59 -1.93
C SER A 166 15.17 3.76 -2.70
N LEU A 167 14.72 4.81 -2.00
CA LEU A 167 14.19 6.02 -2.65
C LEU A 167 15.28 6.99 -3.12
N ALA A 168 16.48 6.91 -2.54
CA ALA A 168 17.66 7.62 -3.01
C ALA A 168 18.30 6.96 -4.24
N ASP A 169 18.01 5.68 -4.50
CA ASP A 169 18.57 4.92 -5.63
C ASP A 169 18.00 5.43 -6.98
N ASP A 170 18.91 5.83 -7.88
CA ASP A 170 18.54 6.41 -9.17
C ASP A 170 17.54 5.60 -10.00
N PRO A 171 17.68 4.27 -10.19
CA PRO A 171 16.71 3.46 -10.89
C PRO A 171 15.31 3.51 -10.29
N THR A 172 15.20 3.40 -8.96
CA THR A 172 13.91 3.46 -8.24
C THR A 172 13.27 4.83 -8.41
N TRP A 173 14.08 5.90 -8.29
CA TRP A 173 13.55 7.25 -8.42
C TRP A 173 13.10 7.57 -9.84
N LYS A 174 13.85 7.17 -10.85
CA LYS A 174 13.45 7.31 -12.25
C LYS A 174 12.12 6.59 -12.55
N LEU A 175 11.91 5.44 -11.91
CA LEU A 175 10.62 4.74 -12.00
C LEU A 175 9.49 5.56 -11.37
N VAL A 176 9.71 6.14 -10.19
CA VAL A 176 8.73 7.04 -9.53
C VAL A 176 8.37 8.22 -10.43
N GLU A 177 9.37 8.87 -11.04
CA GLU A 177 9.15 9.99 -11.98
C GLU A 177 8.37 9.56 -13.24
N LYS A 178 8.63 8.34 -13.76
CA LYS A 178 7.83 7.80 -14.86
C LYS A 178 6.37 7.61 -14.45
N LEU A 179 6.13 7.01 -13.28
CA LEU A 179 4.77 6.77 -12.76
C LEU A 179 4.02 8.08 -12.49
N GLU A 180 4.73 9.12 -12.03
CA GLU A 180 4.15 10.47 -11.91
C GLU A 180 3.65 11.00 -13.25
N LYS A 181 4.49 10.94 -14.30
CA LYS A 181 4.14 11.35 -15.66
C LYS A 181 2.97 10.55 -16.24
N LYS A 182 2.75 9.31 -15.76
CA LYS A 182 1.60 8.48 -16.12
C LYS A 182 0.35 8.77 -15.29
N GLY A 183 0.40 9.74 -14.38
CA GLY A 183 -0.75 10.22 -13.61
C GLY A 183 -1.12 9.38 -12.40
N LEU A 184 -0.20 8.56 -11.87
CA LEU A 184 -0.44 7.82 -10.64
C LEU A 184 -0.46 8.75 -9.42
N ARG A 185 -1.22 8.38 -8.40
CA ARG A 185 -1.31 9.16 -7.16
C ARG A 185 -0.10 8.91 -6.27
N LEU A 186 0.90 9.77 -6.36
CA LEU A 186 2.12 9.75 -5.53
C LEU A 186 2.04 10.64 -4.29
N LYS A 187 0.85 11.15 -4.00
CA LYS A 187 0.53 11.95 -2.81
C LYS A 187 -0.85 11.58 -2.28
N GLN A 188 -1.02 11.77 -0.98
CA GLN A 188 -2.33 11.62 -0.35
C GLN A 188 -3.32 12.65 -0.89
N ASP A 189 -4.56 12.22 -1.07
CA ASP A 189 -5.68 13.15 -1.15
C ASP A 189 -5.85 13.83 0.22
N PRO A 190 -6.06 15.15 0.26
CA PRO A 190 -6.33 15.85 1.52
C PRO A 190 -7.48 15.25 2.34
N SER A 191 -8.47 14.65 1.67
CA SER A 191 -9.59 13.94 2.31
C SER A 191 -9.20 12.57 2.91
N GLU A 192 -8.09 12.00 2.47
CA GLU A 192 -7.56 10.71 2.96
C GLU A 192 -6.53 10.88 4.09
N ARG A 193 -6.06 12.10 4.33
CA ARG A 193 -5.11 12.39 5.41
C ARG A 193 -5.74 12.07 6.76
N ARG A 194 -5.09 11.22 7.56
CA ARG A 194 -5.32 11.28 9.01
C ARG A 194 -4.92 12.68 9.44
N ALA A 195 -5.84 13.41 10.05
CA ALA A 195 -5.47 14.67 10.70
C ALA A 195 -4.46 14.34 11.80
N THR A 196 -3.16 14.58 11.55
CA THR A 196 -2.16 14.64 12.60
C THR A 196 -2.50 15.86 13.46
N GLY A 197 -2.68 15.67 14.76
CA GLY A 197 -3.12 16.74 15.68
C GLY A 197 -4.64 16.90 15.81
N GLY A 198 -5.44 15.95 15.35
CA GLY A 198 -6.89 15.95 15.57
C GLY A 198 -7.25 15.60 17.03
N PRO A 199 -8.47 15.98 17.50
CA PRO A 199 -8.91 15.75 18.88
C PRO A 199 -8.97 14.27 19.28
N LEU A 200 -8.91 13.34 18.31
CA LEU A 200 -8.90 11.91 18.51
C LEU A 200 -7.57 11.24 18.17
N GLU A 201 -6.48 11.99 18.04
CA GLU A 201 -5.17 11.43 17.71
C GLU A 201 -4.75 10.38 18.75
N GLY A 202 -4.32 9.19 18.27
CA GLY A 202 -3.94 8.06 19.11
C GLY A 202 -5.11 7.36 19.81
N LYS A 203 -6.35 7.82 19.67
CA LYS A 203 -7.53 7.22 20.31
C LYS A 203 -8.13 6.10 19.48
N THR A 204 -8.49 5.01 20.16
CA THR A 204 -9.15 3.85 19.57
C THR A 204 -10.62 3.85 19.94
N LEU A 205 -11.49 3.86 18.94
CA LEU A 205 -12.94 3.90 19.11
C LEU A 205 -13.63 2.65 18.54
N VAL A 206 -14.75 2.27 19.16
CA VAL A 206 -15.65 1.21 18.66
C VAL A 206 -17.03 1.81 18.42
N LEU A 207 -17.62 1.54 17.26
CA LEU A 207 -18.99 1.92 16.95
C LEU A 207 -19.92 0.71 17.19
N THR A 208 -21.06 0.93 17.85
CA THR A 208 -22.07 -0.12 18.13
C THR A 208 -23.48 0.48 18.15
N GLY A 209 -24.44 -0.28 17.65
CA GLY A 209 -25.81 0.21 17.48
C GLY A 209 -25.98 1.11 16.25
N ALA A 210 -27.22 1.57 16.02
CA ALA A 210 -27.56 2.53 14.98
C ALA A 210 -27.47 3.95 15.53
N LEU A 211 -26.73 4.83 14.87
CA LEU A 211 -26.66 6.23 15.22
C LEU A 211 -27.88 6.98 14.64
N PRO A 212 -28.42 7.99 15.35
CA PRO A 212 -29.63 8.70 14.91
C PRO A 212 -29.51 9.45 13.59
N GLU A 213 -28.40 10.13 13.36
CA GLU A 213 -28.20 11.03 12.20
C GLU A 213 -27.09 10.55 11.27
N LEU A 214 -26.07 9.84 11.80
CA LEU A 214 -24.92 9.37 11.03
C LEU A 214 -25.03 7.91 10.67
N THR A 215 -24.70 7.56 9.44
CA THR A 215 -24.39 6.17 9.11
C THR A 215 -23.09 5.74 9.81
N ARG A 216 -22.91 4.42 9.93
CA ARG A 216 -21.68 3.86 10.53
C ARG A 216 -20.42 4.27 9.75
N GLU A 217 -20.55 4.35 8.44
CA GLU A 217 -19.49 4.74 7.51
C GLU A 217 -19.12 6.22 7.68
N GLU A 218 -20.10 7.09 7.82
CA GLU A 218 -19.90 8.52 8.05
C GLU A 218 -19.25 8.79 9.42
N ALA A 219 -19.76 8.14 10.48
CA ALA A 219 -19.13 8.24 11.80
C ALA A 219 -17.69 7.73 11.81
N ALA A 220 -17.42 6.61 11.12
CA ALA A 220 -16.07 6.08 10.98
C ALA A 220 -15.16 7.02 10.20
N ALA A 221 -15.66 7.67 9.15
CA ALA A 221 -14.91 8.66 8.37
C ALA A 221 -14.58 9.91 9.22
N LEU A 222 -15.54 10.43 10.01
CA LEU A 222 -15.33 11.55 10.92
C LEU A 222 -14.26 11.24 11.98
N ILE A 223 -14.33 10.06 12.60
CA ILE A 223 -13.35 9.62 13.60
C ILE A 223 -11.95 9.54 12.98
N LYS A 224 -11.83 8.94 11.78
CA LYS A 224 -10.55 8.85 11.07
C LYS A 224 -10.02 10.22 10.67
N ALA A 225 -10.87 11.11 10.19
CA ALA A 225 -10.51 12.48 9.84
C ALA A 225 -10.01 13.27 11.06
N ALA A 226 -10.46 12.93 12.27
CA ALA A 226 -10.00 13.51 13.53
C ALA A 226 -8.76 12.80 14.15
N GLY A 227 -8.11 11.89 13.41
CA GLY A 227 -6.92 11.16 13.86
C GLY A 227 -7.21 9.88 14.66
N GLY A 228 -8.48 9.53 14.87
CA GLY A 228 -8.88 8.35 15.63
C GLY A 228 -8.83 7.03 14.82
N LYS A 229 -8.73 5.90 15.53
CA LYS A 229 -8.76 4.56 14.96
C LYS A 229 -10.09 3.87 15.29
N VAL A 230 -10.82 3.42 14.27
CA VAL A 230 -12.05 2.63 14.47
C VAL A 230 -11.73 1.15 14.39
N VAL A 231 -12.12 0.39 15.44
CA VAL A 231 -11.92 -1.07 15.51
C VAL A 231 -13.25 -1.79 15.69
N SER A 232 -13.27 -3.08 15.35
CA SER A 232 -14.49 -3.89 15.35
C SER A 232 -14.87 -4.46 16.70
N SER A 233 -13.95 -4.54 17.67
CA SER A 233 -14.17 -5.17 18.98
C SER A 233 -13.64 -4.31 20.13
N VAL A 234 -14.33 -4.35 21.28
CA VAL A 234 -13.92 -3.66 22.50
C VAL A 234 -12.83 -4.48 23.21
N SER A 235 -11.78 -3.80 23.65
CA SER A 235 -10.65 -4.35 24.41
C SER A 235 -10.19 -3.34 25.47
N LYS A 236 -9.25 -3.73 26.34
CA LYS A 236 -8.63 -2.81 27.33
C LYS A 236 -7.89 -1.62 26.70
N LYS A 237 -7.62 -1.67 25.38
CA LYS A 237 -6.98 -0.59 24.63
C LYS A 237 -7.99 0.31 23.91
N THR A 238 -9.30 0.11 24.14
CA THR A 238 -10.36 0.94 23.55
C THR A 238 -10.58 2.15 24.43
N ASP A 239 -10.40 3.36 23.89
CA ASP A 239 -10.59 4.62 24.64
C ASP A 239 -12.07 5.01 24.72
N TYR A 240 -12.81 4.83 23.62
CA TYR A 240 -14.23 5.22 23.57
C TYR A 240 -15.07 4.15 22.86
N VAL A 241 -16.31 3.99 23.34
CA VAL A 241 -17.34 3.24 22.62
C VAL A 241 -18.48 4.20 22.29
N VAL A 242 -18.75 4.39 21.01
CA VAL A 242 -19.88 5.19 20.54
C VAL A 242 -21.06 4.26 20.38
N ALA A 243 -22.07 4.43 21.22
CA ALA A 243 -23.25 3.59 21.30
C ALA A 243 -24.48 4.35 20.79
N GLY A 244 -25.08 3.84 19.71
CA GLY A 244 -26.37 4.25 19.22
C GLY A 244 -27.50 3.36 19.78
N GLU A 245 -28.63 3.34 19.08
CA GLU A 245 -29.78 2.50 19.42
C GLU A 245 -29.45 1.00 19.27
N ASN A 246 -29.89 0.19 20.20
CA ASN A 246 -29.68 -1.26 20.21
C ASN A 246 -28.19 -1.68 20.12
N PRO A 247 -27.33 -1.24 21.04
CA PRO A 247 -25.86 -1.34 20.94
C PRO A 247 -25.30 -2.77 21.06
N GLY A 248 -26.09 -3.78 21.33
CA GLY A 248 -25.70 -5.18 21.40
C GLY A 248 -24.61 -5.52 22.44
N SER A 249 -23.92 -6.63 22.25
CA SER A 249 -22.95 -7.19 23.24
C SER A 249 -21.68 -6.35 23.45
N LYS A 250 -21.42 -5.36 22.60
CA LYS A 250 -20.23 -4.51 22.72
C LYS A 250 -20.37 -3.51 23.87
N LEU A 251 -21.59 -3.08 24.19
CA LEU A 251 -21.85 -2.20 25.32
C LEU A 251 -21.48 -2.87 26.66
N ALA A 252 -21.92 -4.11 26.87
CA ALA A 252 -21.57 -4.89 28.07
C ALA A 252 -20.05 -5.11 28.23
N LYS A 253 -19.32 -5.21 27.09
CA LYS A 253 -17.85 -5.28 27.13
C LYS A 253 -17.21 -3.93 27.47
N ALA A 254 -17.79 -2.83 27.01
CA ALA A 254 -17.33 -1.49 27.35
C ALA A 254 -17.46 -1.23 28.85
N GLU A 255 -18.60 -1.58 29.43
CA GLU A 255 -18.85 -1.49 30.89
C GLU A 255 -17.86 -2.36 31.67
N LYS A 256 -17.63 -3.60 31.23
CA LYS A 256 -16.66 -4.52 31.86
C LYS A 256 -15.22 -3.98 31.88
N TYR A 257 -14.83 -3.23 30.85
CA TYR A 257 -13.48 -2.66 30.74
C TYR A 257 -13.41 -1.19 31.22
N GLU A 258 -14.53 -0.67 31.78
CA GLU A 258 -14.64 0.73 32.22
C GLU A 258 -14.30 1.74 31.10
N THR A 259 -14.58 1.35 29.85
CA THR A 259 -14.34 2.19 28.66
C THR A 259 -15.36 3.33 28.62
N THR A 260 -14.94 4.55 28.32
CA THR A 260 -15.84 5.69 28.18
C THR A 260 -16.84 5.46 27.05
N ILE A 261 -18.14 5.53 27.38
CA ILE A 261 -19.23 5.35 26.44
C ILE A 261 -19.74 6.74 26.05
N LEU A 262 -19.89 6.98 24.74
CA LEU A 262 -20.42 8.20 24.15
C LEU A 262 -21.67 7.84 23.35
N ASP A 263 -22.61 8.76 23.29
CA ASP A 263 -23.65 8.79 22.27
C ASP A 263 -23.19 9.56 21.03
N GLU A 264 -24.05 9.73 20.02
CA GLU A 264 -23.71 10.47 18.81
C GLU A 264 -23.42 11.95 19.10
N PRO A 265 -24.23 12.71 19.90
CA PRO A 265 -23.88 14.05 20.33
C PRO A 265 -22.55 14.15 21.06
N GLY A 266 -22.24 13.16 21.92
CA GLY A 266 -20.96 13.09 22.61
C GLY A 266 -19.77 12.90 21.66
N LEU A 267 -19.93 12.07 20.60
CA LEU A 267 -18.93 11.97 19.54
C LEU A 267 -18.76 13.30 18.79
N LEU A 268 -19.84 13.94 18.38
CA LEU A 268 -19.79 15.21 17.65
C LEU A 268 -19.14 16.32 18.50
N SER A 269 -19.49 16.40 19.79
CA SER A 269 -18.84 17.34 20.74
C SER A 269 -17.34 17.08 20.87
N LEU A 270 -16.91 15.81 20.91
CA LEU A 270 -15.51 15.44 20.96
C LEU A 270 -14.75 15.79 19.68
N LEU A 271 -15.48 15.87 18.55
CA LEU A 271 -14.97 16.31 17.25
C LEU A 271 -15.00 17.82 17.05
N GLY A 272 -15.51 18.59 18.02
CA GLY A 272 -15.66 20.04 17.92
C GLY A 272 -16.77 20.49 16.96
N LYS A 273 -17.81 19.68 16.79
CA LYS A 273 -18.97 19.91 15.91
C LYS A 273 -20.25 20.07 16.71
#